data_69879f904b0467d09296717d4bdb843c
#
_entry.id   69879f904b0467d09296717d4bdb843c
#
_cell.length_a   1.000
_cell.length_b   1.000
_cell.length_c   1.000
_cell.angle_alpha   90.00
_cell.angle_beta   90.00
_cell.angle_gamma   90.00
#
_symmetry.space_group_name_H-M   'P 1'
#
loop_
_entity.id
_entity.type
_entity.pdbx_description
1 polymer ?
#
loop_
_entity_poly.entity_id
_entity_poly.type
_entity_poly.pdbx_seq_one_letter_code
_entity_poly.pdbx_strand_id
1 'polypeptide(L)' 'MENAVMSYRLDQYLTLAGEGSRSQVKQFLKKGLVQVDGITEKQAKRKVLGNEQITLNG' A
#
# COMPACT_ATOMS: atom_id res chain seq x y z
N MET A 1 14.82 21.34 -7.52
CA MET A 1 14.47 20.73 -7.46
C MET A 1 14.01 19.96 -6.76
N GLU A 2 13.42 19.59 -6.74
CA GLU A 2 12.87 18.96 -6.21
C GLU A 2 13.09 17.84 -6.02
N ASN A 3 13.27 17.45 -5.57
CA ASN A 3 13.38 16.44 -5.42
C ASN A 3 12.81 15.63 -4.91
N ALA A 4 12.74 15.36 -5.27
CA ALA A 4 11.41 14.95 -4.96
C ALA A 4 11.36 13.55 -4.44
N VAL A 5 11.00 13.42 -3.22
CA VAL A 5 10.69 12.12 -2.67
C VAL A 5 9.37 11.68 -3.29
N MET A 6 9.41 10.63 -4.09
CA MET A 6 8.18 10.10 -4.68
C MET A 6 7.52 9.18 -3.69
N SER A 7 6.41 9.63 -3.16
CA SER A 7 5.61 8.81 -2.26
C SER A 7 4.32 8.44 -2.95
N TYR A 8 3.79 7.29 -2.59
CA TYR A 8 2.53 6.79 -3.14
C TYR A 8 1.57 6.55 -2.00
N ARG A 9 0.29 6.68 -2.28
CA ARG A 9 -0.70 6.17 -1.35
C ARG A 9 -0.63 4.64 -1.39
N LEU A 10 -0.87 4.02 -0.24
CA LEU A 10 -0.74 2.57 -0.15
C LEU A 10 -1.68 1.85 -1.12
N ASP A 11 -2.92 2.34 -1.23
CA ASP A 11 -3.87 1.74 -2.16
C ASP A 11 -3.40 1.89 -3.61
N GLN A 12 -2.86 3.04 -3.95
CA GLN A 12 -2.33 3.28 -5.29
C GLN A 12 -1.12 2.39 -5.56
N TYR A 13 -0.24 2.28 -4.59
CA TYR A 13 0.95 1.46 -4.73
C TYR A 13 0.59 0.01 -5.01
N LEU A 14 -0.36 -0.53 -4.26
CA LEU A 14 -0.78 -1.91 -4.45
C LEU A 14 -1.46 -2.11 -5.79
N THR A 15 -2.24 -1.14 -6.25
CA THR A 15 -2.87 -1.21 -7.56
C THR A 15 -1.84 -1.21 -8.66
N LEU A 16 -0.83 -0.34 -8.56
CA LEU A 16 0.23 -0.27 -9.55
C LEU A 16 1.10 -1.54 -9.55
N ALA A 17 1.21 -2.17 -8.40
CA ALA A 17 1.97 -3.42 -8.29
C ALA A 17 1.19 -4.62 -8.83
N GLY A 18 -0.05 -4.42 -9.24
CA GLY A 18 -0.84 -5.50 -9.83
C GLY A 18 -1.48 -6.44 -8.82
N GLU A 19 -1.63 -6.00 -7.57
CA GLU A 19 -2.21 -6.85 -6.52
C GLU A 19 -3.72 -6.95 -6.63
N GLY A 20 -4.33 -6.09 -7.43
CA GLY A 20 -5.76 -6.13 -7.63
C GLY A 20 -6.27 -4.78 -8.10
N SER A 21 -7.58 -4.71 -8.34
CA SER A 21 -8.21 -3.46 -8.68
C SER A 21 -8.29 -2.57 -7.45
N ARG A 22 -8.65 -1.29 -7.66
CA ARG A 22 -8.81 -0.36 -6.56
C ARG A 22 -9.80 -0.88 -5.51
N SER A 23 -10.91 -1.44 -5.97
CA SER A 23 -11.92 -1.97 -5.06
C SER A 23 -11.39 -3.13 -4.26
N GLN A 24 -10.65 -4.02 -4.93
CA GLN A 24 -10.06 -5.18 -4.25
C GLN A 24 -9.02 -4.74 -3.23
N VAL A 25 -8.17 -3.79 -3.60
CA VAL A 25 -7.14 -3.30 -2.71
C VAL A 25 -7.76 -2.66 -1.46
N LYS A 26 -8.82 -1.90 -1.64
CA LYS A 26 -9.53 -1.31 -0.51
C LYS A 26 -10.09 -2.37 0.42
N GLN A 27 -10.60 -3.45 -0.16
CA GLN A 27 -11.12 -4.57 0.63
C GLN A 27 -10.00 -5.25 1.42
N PHE A 28 -8.85 -5.45 0.78
CA PHE A 28 -7.71 -6.05 1.47
C PHE A 28 -7.28 -5.22 2.66
N LEU A 29 -7.22 -3.90 2.47
CA LEU A 29 -6.87 -3.00 3.56
C LEU A 29 -7.89 -3.05 4.69
N LYS A 30 -9.16 -3.03 4.31
CA LYS A 30 -10.25 -3.05 5.28
C LYS A 30 -10.24 -4.33 6.12
N LYS A 31 -9.88 -5.44 5.50
CA LYS A 31 -9.83 -6.73 6.17
C LYS A 31 -8.54 -6.93 6.97
N GLY A 32 -7.61 -6.01 6.88
CA GLY A 32 -6.35 -6.12 7.62
C GLY A 32 -5.39 -7.10 7.01
N LEU A 33 -5.48 -7.32 5.70
CA LEU A 33 -4.63 -8.28 5.00
C LEU A 33 -3.31 -7.67 4.54
N VAL A 34 -3.18 -6.35 4.63
CA VAL A 34 -2.00 -5.63 4.15
C VAL A 34 -1.10 -5.30 5.33
N GLN A 35 0.17 -5.64 5.20
CA GLN A 35 1.17 -5.31 6.21
C GLN A 35 2.27 -4.48 5.57
N VAL A 36 2.71 -3.46 6.28
CA VAL A 36 3.84 -2.63 5.88
C VAL A 36 4.91 -2.82 6.94
N ASP A 37 6.06 -3.36 6.53
CA ASP A 37 7.15 -3.70 7.43
C ASP A 37 6.68 -4.57 8.60
N GLY A 38 5.78 -5.50 8.30
CA GLY A 38 5.29 -6.44 9.29
C GLY A 38 4.17 -5.93 10.17
N ILE A 39 3.72 -4.70 9.94
CA ILE A 39 2.67 -4.08 10.75
C ILE A 39 1.42 -3.95 9.92
N THR A 40 0.30 -4.45 10.42
CA THR A 40 -0.97 -4.35 9.71
C THR A 40 -1.35 -2.90 9.50
N GLU A 41 -1.68 -2.57 8.26
CA GLU A 41 -2.09 -1.23 7.88
C GLU A 41 -3.45 -1.29 7.20
N LYS A 42 -4.40 -0.51 7.71
CA LYS A 42 -5.76 -0.45 7.15
C LYS A 42 -6.05 0.86 6.46
N GLN A 43 -5.14 1.82 6.56
CA GLN A 43 -5.34 3.15 6.00
C GLN A 43 -4.89 3.17 4.55
N ALA A 44 -5.86 3.29 3.63
CA ALA A 44 -5.56 3.31 2.20
C ALA A 44 -4.70 4.51 1.82
N LYS A 45 -4.86 5.60 2.53
CA LYS A 45 -4.13 6.82 2.21
C LYS A 45 -2.78 6.93 2.89
N ARG A 46 -2.33 5.89 3.57
CA ARG A 46 -0.99 5.88 4.12
C ARG A 46 0.02 6.03 3.00
N LYS A 47 1.01 6.87 3.19
CA LYS A 47 2.03 7.08 2.17
C LYS A 47 3.19 6.12 2.36
N VAL A 48 3.65 5.57 1.25
CA VAL A 48 4.79 4.67 1.24
C VAL A 48 5.78 5.18 0.21
N LEU A 49 7.06 4.93 0.47
CA LEU A 49 8.12 5.40 -0.41
C LEU A 49 8.50 4.38 -1.48
N GLY A 50 8.08 3.15 -1.31
CA GLY A 50 8.38 2.09 -2.25
C GLY A 50 9.48 1.15 -1.80
N ASN A 51 10.17 1.49 -0.71
CA ASN A 51 11.22 0.63 -0.18
C ASN A 51 10.77 -0.13 1.06
N GLU A 52 9.53 0.07 1.48
CA GLU A 52 8.97 -0.69 2.59
C GLU A 52 8.66 -2.10 2.13
N GLN A 53 8.74 -3.04 3.05
CA GLN A 53 8.33 -4.40 2.74
C GLN A 53 6.82 -4.51 2.94
N ILE A 54 6.11 -4.53 1.83
CA ILE A 54 4.66 -4.59 1.85
C ILE A 54 4.23 -5.98 1.48
N THR A 55 3.46 -6.60 2.37
CA THR A 55 2.94 -7.94 2.13
C THR A 55 1.43 -7.91 2.10
N LEU A 56 0.87 -8.82 1.33
CA LEU A 56 -0.57 -8.95 1.18
C LEU A 56 -0.96 -10.35 1.64
N ASN A 57 -1.93 -10.39 2.56
CA ASN A 57 -2.45 -11.66 3.07
C ASN A 57 -1.36 -12.48 3.79
N GLY A 58 -0.54 -11.77 4.48
CA GLY A 58 0.52 -12.41 5.21
C GLY A 58 1.77 -12.54 4.42
#